data_54d4cb0526b17e6b12ba7df400e65fc9
#
_entry.id   54d4cb0526b17e6b12ba7df400e65fc9
#
_cell.length_a   1.000
_cell.length_b   1.000
_cell.length_c   1.000
_cell.angle_alpha   90.00
_cell.angle_beta   90.00
_cell.angle_gamma   90.00
#
_symmetry.space_group_name_H-M   'P 1'
#
loop_
_entity.id
_entity.type
_entity.pdbx_description
1 polymer ?
#
loop_
_entity_poly.entity_id
_entity_poly.type
_entity_poly.pdbx_seq_one_letter_code
_entity_poly.pdbx_strand_id
1 'polypeptide(L)'
;EDGYYAVGGTIGLILRVRKQVKSYFFRYTFDGKRKMISIGKSDVVSLTKARQIALDHTTLLAAGVDPQSKRLEQEHGNKTNNNKLNFQSIARDWLLDRIEAGFWKHNIKGPLKTEGLLRNHIFPVIGSKNINSIDSADIRNLILPLYQNYPAASDKVLSTLRIIFRWAIAMKYRKDNTNPASLDGPLGVLLEPYRISRKKINNYAALPYEELPSFFKCLESNPSRSSDMLRFSILTATRSKAVRNARWEDIDLDKKVWTIPLEFDKNKLSNRDRRIFLNTQAVELLRNIIRFNDSPYIFCSSSGKPYSDMAMEQAIRREHKKKKLVDGRGWIDPEKSKQLGKECIVTQHGTARACFKTWAKSDENGNNKKFDQEAVELCLLHSRNDPYRGAYDRTKMEKERRSIMEEWGKYCTSLLRHI
;
A
#
# COMPACT_ATOMS: atom_id res chain seq x y z
N GLU A 1 -5.75 -64.35 16.49
CA GLU A 1 -4.64 -64.59 15.56
C GLU A 1 -4.67 -63.53 14.44
N ASP A 2 -3.51 -63.18 13.91
CA ASP A 2 -3.41 -62.30 12.77
C ASP A 2 -3.99 -62.95 11.51
N GLY A 3 -4.85 -62.23 10.74
CA GLY A 3 -5.50 -62.80 9.57
C GLY A 3 -6.58 -61.94 8.97
N TYR A 4 -7.24 -62.49 7.96
CA TYR A 4 -8.38 -61.86 7.29
C TYR A 4 -9.62 -62.74 7.54
N TYR A 5 -10.64 -62.12 8.10
CA TYR A 5 -11.88 -62.81 8.47
C TYR A 5 -13.04 -62.24 7.66
N ALA A 6 -13.83 -63.12 7.04
CA ALA A 6 -15.03 -62.70 6.34
C ALA A 6 -16.08 -62.20 7.34
N VAL A 7 -16.68 -61.05 7.01
CA VAL A 7 -17.75 -60.49 7.81
C VAL A 7 -19.09 -60.86 7.20
N GLY A 8 -19.85 -61.69 7.92
CA GLY A 8 -21.16 -62.16 7.43
C GLY A 8 -22.15 -61.03 7.16
N GLY A 9 -23.06 -61.27 6.19
CA GLY A 9 -24.14 -60.35 5.81
C GLY A 9 -23.82 -59.30 4.77
N THR A 10 -22.56 -59.22 4.31
CA THR A 10 -22.19 -58.29 3.23
C THR A 10 -21.04 -58.86 2.39
N ILE A 11 -21.25 -59.05 1.09
CA ILE A 11 -20.24 -59.61 0.15
C ILE A 11 -19.05 -58.63 0.08
N GLY A 12 -17.83 -59.18 0.17
CA GLY A 12 -16.60 -58.41 0.03
C GLY A 12 -16.12 -57.71 1.31
N LEU A 13 -16.95 -57.64 2.37
CA LEU A 13 -16.52 -57.04 3.63
C LEU A 13 -15.66 -58.04 4.42
N ILE A 14 -14.47 -57.63 4.82
CA ILE A 14 -13.53 -58.45 5.61
C ILE A 14 -12.99 -57.63 6.78
N LEU A 15 -12.72 -58.34 7.89
CA LEU A 15 -12.01 -57.81 9.04
C LEU A 15 -10.56 -58.32 8.99
N ARG A 16 -9.62 -57.40 8.93
CA ARG A 16 -8.18 -57.71 9.07
C ARG A 16 -7.74 -57.49 10.48
N VAL A 17 -7.15 -58.50 11.07
CA VAL A 17 -6.48 -58.43 12.38
C VAL A 17 -4.98 -58.47 12.13
N ARG A 18 -4.23 -57.52 12.67
CA ARG A 18 -2.77 -57.50 12.61
C ARG A 18 -2.22 -56.80 13.84
N LYS A 19 -1.39 -57.54 14.64
CA LYS A 19 -0.83 -57.02 15.88
C LYS A 19 -1.91 -56.42 16.80
N GLN A 20 -2.99 -57.11 17.03
CA GLN A 20 -4.18 -56.71 17.80
C GLN A 20 -5.01 -55.55 17.20
N VAL A 21 -4.56 -54.88 16.15
CA VAL A 21 -5.35 -53.85 15.48
C VAL A 21 -6.35 -54.54 14.52
N LYS A 22 -7.63 -54.23 14.70
CA LYS A 22 -8.72 -54.73 13.88
C LYS A 22 -9.19 -53.62 12.96
N SER A 23 -9.29 -53.89 11.63
CA SER A 23 -9.71 -52.91 10.64
C SER A 23 -10.58 -53.54 9.58
N TYR A 24 -11.64 -52.86 9.17
CA TYR A 24 -12.51 -53.28 8.10
C TYR A 24 -11.93 -52.89 6.74
N PHE A 25 -12.08 -53.82 5.78
CA PHE A 25 -11.70 -53.68 4.38
C PHE A 25 -12.81 -54.20 3.49
N PHE A 26 -12.91 -53.63 2.28
CA PHE A 26 -13.76 -54.14 1.22
C PHE A 26 -12.88 -54.75 0.13
N ARG A 27 -13.05 -56.05 -0.14
CA ARG A 27 -12.32 -56.81 -1.15
C ARG A 27 -13.24 -57.06 -2.33
N TYR A 28 -12.78 -56.76 -3.54
CA TYR A 28 -13.56 -56.87 -4.77
C TYR A 28 -12.66 -57.18 -5.95
N THR A 29 -13.30 -57.51 -7.09
CA THR A 29 -12.61 -57.68 -8.39
C THR A 29 -13.16 -56.64 -9.36
N PHE A 30 -12.28 -55.95 -10.04
CA PHE A 30 -12.62 -54.98 -11.08
C PHE A 30 -11.65 -55.13 -12.25
N ASP A 31 -12.17 -55.24 -13.47
CA ASP A 31 -11.40 -55.54 -14.71
C ASP A 31 -10.44 -56.73 -14.56
N GLY A 32 -10.95 -57.84 -13.96
CA GLY A 32 -10.16 -59.05 -13.74
C GLY A 32 -9.10 -58.96 -12.63
N LYS A 33 -8.92 -57.83 -12.00
CA LYS A 33 -7.92 -57.62 -10.93
C LYS A 33 -8.57 -57.58 -9.57
N ARG A 34 -8.00 -58.34 -8.62
CA ARG A 34 -8.41 -58.29 -7.20
C ARG A 34 -7.89 -57.03 -6.55
N LYS A 35 -8.77 -56.27 -5.92
CA LYS A 35 -8.47 -54.99 -5.21
C LYS A 35 -9.03 -55.04 -3.78
N MET A 36 -8.51 -54.13 -2.92
CA MET A 36 -8.95 -54.03 -1.53
C MET A 36 -8.89 -52.57 -1.07
N ILE A 37 -10.00 -52.05 -0.53
CA ILE A 37 -10.13 -50.72 0.00
C ILE A 37 -10.26 -50.77 1.52
N SER A 38 -9.52 -49.94 2.26
CA SER A 38 -9.68 -49.81 3.69
C SER A 38 -10.94 -48.98 3.99
N ILE A 39 -11.78 -49.48 4.90
CA ILE A 39 -12.98 -48.79 5.40
C ILE A 39 -12.65 -48.02 6.68
N GLY A 40 -11.87 -48.63 7.61
CA GLY A 40 -11.46 -48.00 8.85
C GLY A 40 -11.20 -49.00 9.99
N LYS A 41 -10.68 -48.50 11.10
CA LYS A 41 -10.46 -49.31 12.30
C LYS A 41 -11.78 -49.66 12.99
N SER A 42 -11.90 -50.83 13.58
CA SER A 42 -13.13 -51.32 14.20
C SER A 42 -13.47 -50.63 15.51
N ASP A 43 -12.54 -49.91 16.11
CA ASP A 43 -12.73 -49.05 17.28
C ASP A 43 -13.35 -47.69 16.90
N VAL A 44 -13.23 -47.26 15.63
CA VAL A 44 -13.76 -46.01 15.12
C VAL A 44 -15.00 -46.21 14.25
N VAL A 45 -15.05 -47.29 13.46
CA VAL A 45 -16.15 -47.60 12.55
C VAL A 45 -16.94 -48.78 13.07
N SER A 46 -18.22 -48.56 13.39
CA SER A 46 -19.11 -49.66 13.81
C SER A 46 -19.32 -50.66 12.69
N LEU A 47 -19.64 -51.92 13.05
CA LEU A 47 -19.94 -52.97 12.07
C LEU A 47 -21.09 -52.59 11.11
N THR A 48 -22.14 -51.97 11.67
CA THR A 48 -23.27 -51.47 10.84
C THR A 48 -22.83 -50.46 9.82
N LYS A 49 -21.97 -49.49 10.20
CA LYS A 49 -21.43 -48.51 9.29
C LYS A 49 -20.49 -49.12 8.24
N ALA A 50 -19.68 -50.11 8.66
CA ALA A 50 -18.79 -50.82 7.73
C ALA A 50 -19.59 -51.61 6.67
N ARG A 51 -20.71 -52.23 7.07
CA ARG A 51 -21.62 -52.88 6.13
C ARG A 51 -22.27 -51.95 5.16
N GLN A 52 -22.70 -50.74 5.59
CA GLN A 52 -23.27 -49.72 4.73
C GLN A 52 -22.26 -49.25 3.69
N ILE A 53 -21.03 -48.93 4.09
CA ILE A 53 -19.95 -48.53 3.16
C ILE A 53 -19.62 -49.63 2.16
N ALA A 54 -19.60 -50.89 2.59
CA ALA A 54 -19.36 -52.02 1.69
C ALA A 54 -20.51 -52.20 0.67
N LEU A 55 -21.75 -51.96 1.10
CA LEU A 55 -22.92 -51.97 0.19
C LEU A 55 -22.84 -50.83 -0.84
N ASP A 56 -22.47 -49.64 -0.41
CA ASP A 56 -22.27 -48.48 -1.31
C ASP A 56 -21.18 -48.77 -2.35
N HIS A 57 -20.07 -49.42 -1.96
CA HIS A 57 -19.04 -49.88 -2.90
C HIS A 57 -19.54 -50.97 -3.86
N THR A 58 -20.40 -51.87 -3.40
CA THR A 58 -21.00 -52.89 -4.23
C THR A 58 -21.91 -52.25 -5.31
N THR A 59 -22.68 -51.23 -4.91
CA THR A 59 -23.53 -50.47 -5.86
C THR A 59 -22.71 -49.79 -6.92
N LEU A 60 -21.54 -49.21 -6.57
CA LEU A 60 -20.62 -48.59 -7.53
C LEU A 60 -20.08 -49.63 -8.53
N LEU A 61 -19.70 -50.83 -8.05
CA LEU A 61 -19.24 -51.92 -8.93
C LEU A 61 -20.32 -52.38 -9.88
N ALA A 62 -21.57 -52.47 -9.42
CA ALA A 62 -22.70 -52.81 -10.26
C ALA A 62 -22.97 -51.77 -11.35
N ALA A 63 -22.64 -50.52 -11.10
CA ALA A 63 -22.69 -49.41 -12.05
C ALA A 63 -21.45 -49.32 -12.97
N GLY A 64 -20.50 -50.30 -12.90
CA GLY A 64 -19.27 -50.28 -13.70
C GLY A 64 -18.20 -49.26 -13.22
N VAL A 65 -18.31 -48.76 -12.01
CA VAL A 65 -17.40 -47.76 -11.46
C VAL A 65 -16.49 -48.38 -10.40
N ASP A 66 -15.16 -48.21 -10.55
CA ASP A 66 -14.19 -48.66 -9.55
C ASP A 66 -14.28 -47.80 -8.28
N PRO A 67 -14.65 -48.35 -7.12
CA PRO A 67 -14.74 -47.59 -5.87
C PRO A 67 -13.43 -46.92 -5.43
N GLN A 68 -12.28 -47.50 -5.78
CA GLN A 68 -10.97 -46.92 -5.46
C GLN A 68 -10.69 -45.70 -6.33
N SER A 69 -10.99 -45.77 -7.63
CA SER A 69 -10.82 -44.63 -8.54
C SER A 69 -11.76 -43.49 -8.16
N LYS A 70 -13.03 -43.78 -7.86
CA LYS A 70 -13.98 -42.75 -7.41
C LYS A 70 -13.56 -42.06 -6.10
N ARG A 71 -12.99 -42.83 -5.14
CA ARG A 71 -12.44 -42.25 -3.91
C ARG A 71 -11.24 -41.35 -4.18
N LEU A 72 -10.32 -41.74 -5.07
CA LEU A 72 -9.18 -40.92 -5.47
C LEU A 72 -9.65 -39.67 -6.20
N GLU A 73 -10.63 -39.73 -7.07
CA GLU A 73 -11.24 -38.56 -7.72
C GLU A 73 -11.86 -37.61 -6.72
N GLN A 74 -12.57 -38.11 -5.71
CA GLN A 74 -13.13 -37.32 -4.63
C GLN A 74 -12.04 -36.70 -3.74
N GLU A 75 -10.97 -37.42 -3.41
CA GLU A 75 -9.82 -36.93 -2.67
C GLU A 75 -9.01 -35.90 -3.48
N HIS A 76 -8.84 -36.12 -4.80
CA HIS A 76 -8.21 -35.15 -5.70
C HIS A 76 -9.11 -33.94 -5.96
N GLY A 77 -10.41 -34.14 -6.15
CA GLY A 77 -11.39 -33.05 -6.31
C GLY A 77 -11.48 -32.17 -5.06
N ASN A 78 -11.44 -32.76 -3.86
CA ASN A 78 -11.42 -32.02 -2.60
C ASN A 78 -10.08 -31.30 -2.36
N LYS A 79 -8.95 -31.89 -2.74
CA LYS A 79 -7.64 -31.21 -2.67
C LYS A 79 -7.53 -30.07 -3.69
N THR A 80 -8.03 -30.26 -4.90
CA THR A 80 -8.02 -29.23 -5.95
C THR A 80 -8.99 -28.10 -5.65
N ASN A 81 -10.18 -28.39 -5.09
CA ASN A 81 -11.13 -27.38 -4.62
C ASN A 81 -10.63 -26.64 -3.38
N ASN A 82 -10.01 -27.33 -2.42
CA ASN A 82 -9.42 -26.66 -1.27
C ASN A 82 -8.22 -25.77 -1.65
N ASN A 83 -7.40 -26.19 -2.63
CA ASN A 83 -6.32 -25.36 -3.15
C ASN A 83 -6.83 -24.16 -3.97
N LYS A 84 -7.95 -24.28 -4.68
CA LYS A 84 -8.60 -23.16 -5.37
C LYS A 84 -9.27 -22.18 -4.42
N LEU A 85 -9.67 -22.61 -3.22
CA LEU A 85 -10.33 -21.76 -2.22
C LEU A 85 -9.37 -21.25 -1.11
N ASN A 86 -8.06 -21.41 -1.26
CA ASN A 86 -7.14 -20.77 -0.32
C ASN A 86 -7.06 -19.26 -0.57
N PHE A 87 -6.78 -18.50 0.50
CA PHE A 87 -6.74 -17.03 0.45
C PHE A 87 -5.75 -16.52 -0.60
N GLN A 88 -4.59 -17.15 -0.74
CA GLN A 88 -3.55 -16.70 -1.67
C GLN A 88 -4.00 -16.78 -3.13
N SER A 89 -4.68 -17.87 -3.52
CA SER A 89 -5.23 -18.03 -4.87
C SER A 89 -6.27 -16.95 -5.14
N ILE A 90 -7.23 -16.78 -4.23
CA ILE A 90 -8.31 -15.78 -4.36
C ILE A 90 -7.78 -14.35 -4.39
N ALA A 91 -6.77 -14.04 -3.58
CA ALA A 91 -6.15 -12.72 -3.58
C ALA A 91 -5.40 -12.42 -4.88
N ARG A 92 -4.82 -13.43 -5.53
CA ARG A 92 -4.21 -13.29 -6.86
C ARG A 92 -5.26 -13.08 -7.94
N ASP A 93 -6.35 -13.84 -7.93
CA ASP A 93 -7.47 -13.66 -8.85
C ASP A 93 -8.07 -12.25 -8.72
N TRP A 94 -8.26 -11.76 -7.49
CA TRP A 94 -8.65 -10.38 -7.24
C TRP A 94 -7.66 -9.35 -7.82
N LEU A 95 -6.35 -9.61 -7.69
CA LEU A 95 -5.33 -8.71 -8.20
C LEU A 95 -5.36 -8.64 -9.73
N LEU A 96 -5.53 -9.79 -10.40
CA LEU A 96 -5.66 -9.89 -11.86
C LEU A 96 -6.92 -9.16 -12.35
N ASP A 97 -8.08 -9.43 -11.74
CA ASP A 97 -9.34 -8.74 -12.04
C ASP A 97 -9.19 -7.21 -11.98
N ARG A 98 -8.49 -6.68 -10.96
CA ARG A 98 -8.22 -5.25 -10.83
C ARG A 98 -7.27 -4.71 -11.90
N ILE A 99 -6.28 -5.49 -12.32
CA ILE A 99 -5.36 -5.12 -13.41
C ILE A 99 -6.13 -5.06 -14.72
N GLU A 100 -6.93 -6.07 -15.04
CA GLU A 100 -7.74 -6.16 -16.25
C GLU A 100 -8.80 -5.06 -16.31
N ALA A 101 -9.46 -4.75 -15.20
CA ALA A 101 -10.39 -3.63 -15.08
C ALA A 101 -9.70 -2.25 -15.18
N GLY A 102 -8.38 -2.17 -15.35
CA GLY A 102 -7.64 -0.92 -15.50
C GLY A 102 -7.55 -0.07 -14.23
N PHE A 103 -7.78 -0.65 -13.04
CA PHE A 103 -7.76 0.11 -11.78
C PHE A 103 -6.44 0.87 -11.56
N TRP A 104 -5.33 0.34 -12.06
CA TRP A 104 -4.01 0.98 -11.99
C TRP A 104 -3.52 1.58 -13.30
N LYS A 105 -4.39 1.85 -14.28
CA LYS A 105 -4.03 2.42 -15.60
C LYS A 105 -3.06 3.61 -15.51
N HIS A 106 -3.19 4.42 -14.46
CA HIS A 106 -2.34 5.58 -14.22
C HIS A 106 -1.33 5.40 -13.07
N ASN A 107 -1.14 4.17 -12.58
CA ASN A 107 -0.22 3.85 -11.48
C ASN A 107 0.49 2.51 -11.73
N ILE A 108 1.46 2.52 -12.62
CA ILE A 108 2.22 1.34 -13.06
C ILE A 108 2.83 0.56 -11.88
N LYS A 109 3.22 1.24 -10.80
CA LYS A 109 3.78 0.61 -9.59
C LYS A 109 2.72 0.05 -8.63
N GLY A 110 1.43 0.29 -8.89
CA GLY A 110 0.31 -0.11 -8.04
C GLY A 110 0.23 -1.63 -7.83
N PRO A 111 0.16 -2.43 -8.92
CA PRO A 111 0.11 -3.89 -8.82
C PRO A 111 1.30 -4.47 -8.05
N LEU A 112 2.53 -4.08 -8.41
CA LEU A 112 3.76 -4.56 -7.76
C LEU A 112 3.81 -4.23 -6.26
N LYS A 113 3.36 -3.03 -5.86
CA LYS A 113 3.28 -2.64 -4.45
C LYS A 113 2.24 -3.47 -3.70
N THR A 114 1.11 -3.74 -4.33
CA THR A 114 0.03 -4.54 -3.75
C THR A 114 0.46 -6.00 -3.60
N GLU A 115 1.08 -6.56 -4.62
CA GLU A 115 1.63 -7.91 -4.56
C GLU A 115 2.73 -8.04 -3.49
N GLY A 116 3.63 -7.06 -3.40
CA GLY A 116 4.64 -7.00 -2.34
C GLY A 116 4.02 -6.97 -0.95
N LEU A 117 2.93 -6.23 -0.75
CA LEU A 117 2.20 -6.18 0.51
C LEU A 117 1.55 -7.53 0.85
N LEU A 118 0.93 -8.18 -0.13
CA LEU A 118 0.35 -9.51 0.01
C LEU A 118 1.43 -10.54 0.40
N ARG A 119 2.52 -10.59 -0.35
CA ARG A 119 3.61 -11.55 -0.17
C ARG A 119 4.35 -11.37 1.17
N ASN A 120 4.61 -10.13 1.56
CA ASN A 120 5.46 -9.86 2.73
C ASN A 120 4.69 -9.88 4.06
N HIS A 121 3.39 -9.58 4.06
CA HIS A 121 2.62 -9.40 5.29
C HIS A 121 1.41 -10.32 5.42
N ILE A 122 0.77 -10.72 4.32
CA ILE A 122 -0.52 -11.42 4.38
C ILE A 122 -0.36 -12.91 4.13
N PHE A 123 0.27 -13.29 3.03
CA PHE A 123 0.41 -14.70 2.65
C PHE A 123 1.14 -15.57 3.67
N PRO A 124 2.19 -15.10 4.37
CA PRO A 124 2.85 -15.91 5.38
C PRO A 124 1.93 -16.34 6.55
N VAL A 125 0.86 -15.60 6.82
CA VAL A 125 -0.03 -15.84 7.97
C VAL A 125 -1.32 -16.57 7.55
N ILE A 126 -2.00 -16.10 6.49
CA ILE A 126 -3.31 -16.63 6.10
C ILE A 126 -3.35 -17.15 4.66
N GLY A 127 -2.26 -17.10 3.91
CA GLY A 127 -2.25 -17.44 2.49
C GLY A 127 -2.73 -18.86 2.16
N SER A 128 -2.32 -19.85 2.95
CA SER A 128 -2.69 -21.26 2.79
C SER A 128 -4.06 -21.63 3.38
N LYS A 129 -4.66 -20.73 4.20
CA LYS A 129 -5.97 -21.00 4.82
C LYS A 129 -7.09 -20.95 3.80
N ASN A 130 -8.10 -21.80 3.98
CA ASN A 130 -9.32 -21.70 3.19
C ASN A 130 -10.05 -20.39 3.49
N ILE A 131 -10.53 -19.70 2.46
CA ILE A 131 -11.20 -18.39 2.58
C ILE A 131 -12.39 -18.42 3.54
N ASN A 132 -13.08 -19.58 3.64
CA ASN A 132 -14.23 -19.76 4.51
C ASN A 132 -13.87 -20.03 5.98
N SER A 133 -12.63 -20.44 6.26
CA SER A 133 -12.17 -20.70 7.63
C SER A 133 -11.47 -19.50 8.29
N ILE A 134 -11.21 -18.44 7.53
CA ILE A 134 -10.57 -17.24 8.06
C ILE A 134 -11.59 -16.40 8.82
N ASP A 135 -11.30 -16.12 10.08
CA ASP A 135 -12.12 -15.31 10.98
C ASP A 135 -11.43 -14.01 11.42
N SER A 136 -12.11 -13.23 12.26
CA SER A 136 -11.59 -11.96 12.77
C SER A 136 -10.41 -12.14 13.72
N ALA A 137 -10.28 -13.29 14.37
CA ALA A 137 -9.13 -13.60 15.23
C ALA A 137 -7.86 -13.82 14.40
N ASP A 138 -7.98 -14.48 13.25
CA ASP A 138 -6.90 -14.64 12.28
C ASP A 138 -6.40 -13.28 11.77
N ILE A 139 -7.34 -12.40 11.42
CA ILE A 139 -7.01 -11.05 10.95
C ILE A 139 -6.36 -10.23 12.07
N ARG A 140 -6.87 -10.32 13.31
CA ARG A 140 -6.23 -9.69 14.49
C ARG A 140 -4.79 -10.15 14.66
N ASN A 141 -4.54 -11.46 14.63
CA ASN A 141 -3.21 -12.02 14.82
C ASN A 141 -2.22 -11.56 13.74
N LEU A 142 -2.69 -11.40 12.50
CA LEU A 142 -1.91 -10.86 11.40
C LEU A 142 -1.61 -9.36 11.59
N ILE A 143 -2.62 -8.59 11.99
CA ILE A 143 -2.55 -7.12 12.03
C ILE A 143 -1.84 -6.60 13.28
N LEU A 144 -1.99 -7.25 14.43
CA LEU A 144 -1.56 -6.73 15.73
C LEU A 144 -0.06 -6.36 15.78
N PRO A 145 0.88 -7.17 15.30
CA PRO A 145 2.30 -6.82 15.28
C PRO A 145 2.60 -5.57 14.42
N LEU A 146 1.88 -5.42 13.30
CA LEU A 146 1.99 -4.25 12.43
C LEU A 146 1.30 -3.03 13.04
N TYR A 147 0.17 -3.24 13.71
CA TYR A 147 -0.65 -2.19 14.29
C TYR A 147 0.10 -1.38 15.35
N GLN A 148 0.93 -2.04 16.15
CA GLN A 148 1.74 -1.43 17.19
C GLN A 148 3.00 -0.76 16.64
N ASN A 149 3.73 -1.45 15.75
CA ASN A 149 5.05 -1.02 15.31
C ASN A 149 5.05 -0.20 14.02
N TYR A 150 4.11 -0.46 13.11
CA TYR A 150 4.04 0.14 11.78
C TYR A 150 2.61 0.56 11.40
N PRO A 151 2.03 1.58 12.09
CA PRO A 151 0.62 1.95 11.93
C PRO A 151 0.18 2.19 10.49
N ALA A 152 0.99 2.92 9.70
CA ALA A 152 0.67 3.21 8.31
C ALA A 152 0.66 1.95 7.41
N ALA A 153 1.54 0.98 7.68
CA ALA A 153 1.56 -0.30 6.97
C ALA A 153 0.35 -1.14 7.36
N SER A 154 0.00 -1.19 8.66
CA SER A 154 -1.15 -1.93 9.16
C SER A 154 -2.47 -1.43 8.55
N ASP A 155 -2.67 -0.10 8.44
CA ASP A 155 -3.85 0.49 7.80
C ASP A 155 -3.99 0.05 6.35
N LYS A 156 -2.86 -0.01 5.65
CA LYS A 156 -2.83 -0.41 4.25
C LYS A 156 -3.11 -1.91 4.08
N VAL A 157 -2.51 -2.75 4.93
CA VAL A 157 -2.78 -4.20 4.97
C VAL A 157 -4.25 -4.45 5.26
N LEU A 158 -4.79 -3.83 6.31
CA LEU A 158 -6.20 -3.98 6.71
C LEU A 158 -7.16 -3.50 5.61
N SER A 159 -6.88 -2.35 4.99
CA SER A 159 -7.68 -1.85 3.87
C SER A 159 -7.66 -2.82 2.69
N THR A 160 -6.50 -3.41 2.37
CA THR A 160 -6.37 -4.39 1.29
C THR A 160 -7.15 -5.67 1.60
N LEU A 161 -7.04 -6.18 2.83
CA LEU A 161 -7.81 -7.35 3.28
C LEU A 161 -9.31 -7.11 3.18
N ARG A 162 -9.80 -5.96 3.66
CA ARG A 162 -11.22 -5.58 3.58
C ARG A 162 -11.74 -5.61 2.14
N ILE A 163 -10.96 -5.12 1.19
CA ILE A 163 -11.34 -5.09 -0.22
C ILE A 163 -11.34 -6.50 -0.81
N ILE A 164 -10.33 -7.33 -0.52
CA ILE A 164 -10.24 -8.70 -1.01
C ILE A 164 -11.43 -9.54 -0.49
N PHE A 165 -11.73 -9.48 0.81
CA PHE A 165 -12.88 -10.20 1.37
C PHE A 165 -14.21 -9.72 0.81
N ARG A 166 -14.40 -8.41 0.60
CA ARG A 166 -15.61 -7.88 -0.06
C ARG A 166 -15.76 -8.43 -1.48
N TRP A 167 -14.67 -8.46 -2.25
CA TRP A 167 -14.67 -9.03 -3.59
C TRP A 167 -14.94 -10.55 -3.56
N ALA A 168 -14.30 -11.29 -2.65
CA ALA A 168 -14.52 -12.73 -2.49
C ALA A 168 -15.96 -13.08 -2.11
N ILE A 169 -16.62 -12.25 -1.29
CA ILE A 169 -18.05 -12.38 -0.98
C ILE A 169 -18.90 -12.12 -2.24
N ALA A 170 -18.61 -11.05 -2.97
CA ALA A 170 -19.34 -10.70 -4.19
C ALA A 170 -19.19 -11.78 -5.27
N MET A 171 -18.02 -12.38 -5.39
CA MET A 171 -17.74 -13.51 -6.31
C MET A 171 -18.20 -14.88 -5.78
N LYS A 172 -18.86 -14.92 -4.62
CA LYS A 172 -19.36 -16.15 -3.97
C LYS A 172 -18.28 -17.21 -3.64
N TYR A 173 -17.02 -16.78 -3.50
CA TYR A 173 -15.94 -17.63 -2.97
C TYR A 173 -16.10 -17.90 -1.47
N ARG A 174 -16.66 -16.92 -0.74
CA ARG A 174 -16.98 -17.03 0.68
C ARG A 174 -18.47 -17.31 0.86
N LYS A 175 -18.79 -18.37 1.63
CA LYS A 175 -20.17 -18.83 1.87
C LYS A 175 -20.93 -17.90 2.81
N ASP A 176 -20.23 -17.36 3.78
CA ASP A 176 -20.78 -16.42 4.74
C ASP A 176 -20.57 -14.97 4.19
N ASN A 177 -21.56 -14.14 4.35
CA ASN A 177 -21.52 -12.75 3.88
C ASN A 177 -20.81 -11.80 4.83
N THR A 178 -20.13 -12.31 5.87
CA THR A 178 -19.40 -11.49 6.83
C THR A 178 -17.97 -11.25 6.35
N ASN A 179 -17.50 -10.01 6.48
CA ASN A 179 -16.12 -9.64 6.18
C ASN A 179 -15.29 -9.68 7.47
N PRO A 180 -14.39 -10.66 7.66
CA PRO A 180 -13.62 -10.81 8.88
C PRO A 180 -12.64 -9.67 9.13
N ALA A 181 -12.33 -8.86 8.10
CA ALA A 181 -11.47 -7.69 8.18
C ALA A 181 -12.24 -6.38 8.40
N SER A 182 -13.58 -6.43 8.59
CA SER A 182 -14.38 -5.22 8.85
C SER A 182 -14.16 -4.71 10.28
N LEU A 183 -13.97 -3.39 10.42
CA LEU A 183 -13.88 -2.73 11.72
C LEU A 183 -15.27 -2.48 12.36
N ASP A 184 -16.34 -2.59 11.57
CA ASP A 184 -17.73 -2.50 12.06
C ASP A 184 -18.22 -3.84 12.61
N GLY A 185 -17.37 -4.88 12.55
CA GLY A 185 -17.63 -6.23 13.03
C GLY A 185 -16.74 -6.63 14.21
N PRO A 186 -16.64 -7.93 14.51
CA PRO A 186 -15.87 -8.46 15.65
C PRO A 186 -14.42 -7.97 15.70
N LEU A 187 -13.76 -7.76 14.55
CA LEU A 187 -12.40 -7.25 14.50
C LEU A 187 -12.26 -5.87 15.16
N GLY A 188 -13.26 -5.00 14.99
CA GLY A 188 -13.26 -3.68 15.61
C GLY A 188 -13.17 -3.77 17.13
N VAL A 189 -13.96 -4.64 17.73
CA VAL A 189 -13.96 -4.93 19.17
C VAL A 189 -12.61 -5.51 19.60
N LEU A 190 -12.09 -6.50 18.87
CA LEU A 190 -10.79 -7.14 19.17
C LEU A 190 -9.58 -6.19 19.08
N LEU A 191 -9.68 -5.11 18.27
CA LEU A 191 -8.62 -4.11 18.12
C LEU A 191 -8.82 -2.87 19.01
N GLU A 192 -9.97 -2.70 19.63
CA GLU A 192 -10.31 -1.53 20.44
C GLU A 192 -9.28 -1.21 21.54
N PRO A 193 -8.80 -2.17 22.35
CA PRO A 193 -7.79 -1.89 23.39
C PRO A 193 -6.49 -1.32 22.85
N TYR A 194 -6.16 -1.63 21.59
CA TYR A 194 -4.92 -1.19 20.94
C TYR A 194 -5.09 0.13 20.17
N ARG A 195 -6.32 0.58 19.92
CA ARG A 195 -6.60 1.86 19.25
C ARG A 195 -6.26 3.06 20.12
N ILE A 196 -6.47 2.93 21.43
CA ILE A 196 -6.22 4.01 22.41
C ILE A 196 -4.72 4.28 22.53
N SER A 197 -3.88 3.24 22.51
CA SER A 197 -2.42 3.37 22.60
C SER A 197 -1.75 3.74 21.27
N ARG A 198 -2.49 3.73 20.17
CA ARG A 198 -1.97 3.99 18.84
C ARG A 198 -1.73 5.48 18.61
N LYS A 199 -0.49 5.90 18.65
CA LYS A 199 -0.11 7.27 18.29
C LYS A 199 -0.39 7.54 16.80
N LYS A 200 -1.44 8.30 16.48
CA LYS A 200 -1.71 8.77 15.12
C LYS A 200 -0.74 9.88 14.75
N ILE A 201 0.45 9.54 14.28
CA ILE A 201 1.39 10.50 13.74
C ILE A 201 1.36 10.41 12.22
N ASN A 202 0.41 11.12 11.63
CA ASN A 202 0.17 11.10 10.18
C ASN A 202 0.96 12.17 9.40
N ASN A 203 1.66 13.08 10.09
CA ASN A 203 2.36 14.17 9.43
C ASN A 203 3.76 13.74 8.99
N TYR A 204 4.21 14.23 7.84
CA TYR A 204 5.60 14.12 7.44
C TYR A 204 6.48 14.92 8.42
N ALA A 205 7.69 14.44 8.68
CA ALA A 205 8.66 15.21 9.45
C ALA A 205 8.96 16.53 8.72
N ALA A 206 8.68 17.64 9.37
CA ALA A 206 8.81 18.98 8.83
C ALA A 206 9.96 19.74 9.50
N LEU A 207 10.67 20.56 8.72
CA LEU A 207 11.62 21.51 9.24
C LEU A 207 10.85 22.69 9.87
N PRO A 208 11.22 23.16 11.06
CA PRO A 208 10.78 24.49 11.52
C PRO A 208 11.06 25.52 10.42
N TYR A 209 10.05 26.33 10.07
CA TYR A 209 10.22 27.23 8.93
C TYR A 209 11.31 28.29 9.19
N GLU A 210 11.58 28.62 10.44
CA GLU A 210 12.64 29.54 10.88
C GLU A 210 14.04 29.03 10.49
N GLU A 211 14.22 27.70 10.45
CA GLU A 211 15.48 27.07 10.04
C GLU A 211 15.62 26.94 8.51
N LEU A 212 14.53 27.21 7.76
CA LEU A 212 14.51 26.98 6.31
C LEU A 212 15.54 27.81 5.53
N PRO A 213 15.75 29.12 5.82
CA PRO A 213 16.78 29.89 5.12
C PRO A 213 18.19 29.30 5.29
N SER A 214 18.50 28.80 6.49
CA SER A 214 19.79 28.14 6.77
C SER A 214 19.92 26.82 6.01
N PHE A 215 18.86 26.03 5.96
CA PHE A 215 18.82 24.79 5.19
C PHE A 215 18.97 25.06 3.68
N PHE A 216 18.30 26.07 3.17
CA PHE A 216 18.36 26.47 1.77
C PHE A 216 19.78 26.90 1.39
N LYS A 217 20.46 27.67 2.24
CA LYS A 217 21.87 28.07 2.06
C LYS A 217 22.81 26.85 2.00
N CYS A 218 22.59 25.84 2.86
CA CYS A 218 23.36 24.59 2.80
C CYS A 218 23.19 23.85 1.46
N LEU A 219 21.98 23.79 0.91
CA LEU A 219 21.73 23.19 -0.40
C LEU A 219 22.42 23.93 -1.54
N GLU A 220 22.52 25.27 -1.45
CA GLU A 220 23.19 26.11 -2.44
C GLU A 220 24.71 25.96 -2.36
N SER A 221 25.28 25.94 -1.16
CA SER A 221 26.71 25.74 -0.94
C SER A 221 27.21 24.34 -1.36
N ASN A 222 26.29 23.38 -1.53
CA ASN A 222 26.57 22.02 -1.97
C ASN A 222 25.80 21.67 -3.27
N PRO A 223 26.15 22.31 -4.40
CA PRO A 223 25.37 22.19 -5.63
C PRO A 223 25.40 20.76 -6.16
N SER A 224 24.23 20.27 -6.53
CA SER A 224 24.02 19.03 -7.25
C SER A 224 22.65 19.07 -7.90
N ARG A 225 22.41 18.30 -8.94
CA ARG A 225 21.08 18.21 -9.59
C ARG A 225 19.96 17.88 -8.59
N SER A 226 20.22 17.02 -7.62
CA SER A 226 19.24 16.69 -6.58
C SER A 226 19.05 17.82 -5.55
N SER A 227 20.09 18.62 -5.28
CA SER A 227 19.98 19.85 -4.47
C SER A 227 19.17 20.91 -5.20
N ASP A 228 19.43 21.14 -6.50
CA ASP A 228 18.69 22.11 -7.31
C ASP A 228 17.22 21.71 -7.44
N MET A 229 16.95 20.42 -7.65
CA MET A 229 15.59 19.88 -7.68
C MET A 229 14.86 20.10 -6.34
N LEU A 230 15.55 19.93 -5.20
CA LEU A 230 14.99 20.20 -3.88
C LEU A 230 14.78 21.70 -3.63
N ARG A 231 15.73 22.55 -4.02
CA ARG A 231 15.60 24.02 -3.97
C ARG A 231 14.40 24.49 -4.80
N PHE A 232 14.23 23.98 -6.00
CA PHE A 232 13.06 24.28 -6.83
C PHE A 232 11.74 23.80 -6.19
N SER A 233 11.75 22.62 -5.57
CA SER A 233 10.61 22.13 -4.81
C SER A 233 10.23 23.04 -3.63
N ILE A 234 11.21 23.55 -2.91
CA ILE A 234 11.02 24.49 -1.79
C ILE A 234 10.47 25.82 -2.33
N LEU A 235 11.12 26.43 -3.32
CA LEU A 235 10.72 27.72 -3.89
C LEU A 235 9.32 27.70 -4.49
N THR A 236 8.87 26.56 -5.00
CA THR A 236 7.55 26.41 -5.62
C THR A 236 6.51 25.76 -4.71
N ALA A 237 6.87 25.35 -3.50
CA ALA A 237 6.04 24.58 -2.57
C ALA A 237 5.33 23.36 -3.22
N THR A 238 5.99 22.71 -4.21
CA THR A 238 5.38 21.71 -5.07
C THR A 238 5.74 20.29 -4.68
N ARG A 239 4.88 19.32 -5.06
CA ARG A 239 5.05 17.89 -4.74
C ARG A 239 6.19 17.27 -5.54
N SER A 240 6.92 16.33 -4.91
CA SER A 240 8.10 15.68 -5.48
C SER A 240 7.87 15.07 -6.87
N LYS A 241 6.71 14.43 -7.10
CA LYS A 241 6.40 13.82 -8.40
C LYS A 241 6.35 14.85 -9.53
N ALA A 242 5.73 16.00 -9.29
CA ALA A 242 5.65 17.06 -10.29
C ALA A 242 7.04 17.65 -10.59
N VAL A 243 7.81 17.97 -9.54
CA VAL A 243 9.16 18.54 -9.68
C VAL A 243 10.10 17.60 -10.45
N ARG A 244 10.12 16.31 -10.12
CA ARG A 244 10.98 15.33 -10.80
C ARG A 244 10.68 15.15 -12.29
N ASN A 245 9.44 15.38 -12.68
CA ASN A 245 8.98 15.24 -14.06
C ASN A 245 8.73 16.60 -14.72
N ALA A 246 9.23 17.69 -14.14
CA ALA A 246 9.10 19.02 -14.73
C ALA A 246 9.85 19.08 -16.07
N ARG A 247 9.16 19.59 -17.09
CA ARG A 247 9.69 19.74 -18.45
C ARG A 247 9.87 21.20 -18.80
N TRP A 248 10.81 21.49 -19.66
CA TRP A 248 11.03 22.86 -20.14
C TRP A 248 9.83 23.42 -20.88
N GLU A 249 9.11 22.59 -21.63
CA GLU A 249 7.91 22.98 -22.39
C GLU A 249 6.73 23.41 -21.50
N ASP A 250 6.71 22.94 -20.24
CA ASP A 250 5.66 23.26 -19.26
C ASP A 250 5.88 24.60 -18.55
N ILE A 251 7.03 25.27 -18.79
CA ILE A 251 7.45 26.49 -18.08
C ILE A 251 7.53 27.68 -19.04
N ASP A 252 6.78 28.71 -18.72
CA ASP A 252 6.89 30.04 -19.32
C ASP A 252 7.70 30.95 -18.36
N LEU A 253 8.99 31.16 -18.67
CA LEU A 253 9.89 31.95 -17.84
C LEU A 253 9.55 33.44 -17.88
N ASP A 254 9.00 33.96 -19.00
CA ASP A 254 8.67 35.37 -19.15
C ASP A 254 7.42 35.70 -18.32
N LYS A 255 6.41 34.84 -18.39
CA LYS A 255 5.21 34.95 -17.55
C LYS A 255 5.42 34.46 -16.13
N LYS A 256 6.57 33.85 -15.81
CA LYS A 256 6.88 33.23 -14.52
C LYS A 256 5.80 32.21 -14.11
N VAL A 257 5.46 31.29 -15.01
CA VAL A 257 4.41 30.28 -14.78
C VAL A 257 4.92 28.89 -15.15
N TRP A 258 4.68 27.95 -14.27
CA TRP A 258 4.82 26.52 -14.53
C TRP A 258 3.46 25.86 -14.50
N THR A 259 3.04 25.23 -15.59
CA THR A 259 1.77 24.50 -15.72
C THR A 259 2.03 23.02 -15.54
N ILE A 260 1.60 22.44 -14.41
CA ILE A 260 1.81 21.02 -14.14
C ILE A 260 0.89 20.18 -15.05
N PRO A 261 1.43 19.24 -15.86
CA PRO A 261 0.64 18.32 -16.66
C PRO A 261 -0.32 17.47 -15.81
N LEU A 262 -1.48 17.13 -16.38
CA LEU A 262 -2.52 16.36 -15.68
C LEU A 262 -2.01 15.02 -15.13
N GLU A 263 -1.11 14.37 -15.84
CA GLU A 263 -0.50 13.08 -15.46
C GLU A 263 0.34 13.16 -14.18
N PHE A 264 0.86 14.34 -13.84
CA PHE A 264 1.66 14.59 -12.64
C PHE A 264 0.88 15.27 -11.52
N ASP A 265 -0.36 15.70 -11.78
CA ASP A 265 -1.26 16.18 -10.73
C ASP A 265 -1.83 15.01 -9.92
N LYS A 266 -1.84 15.15 -8.58
CA LYS A 266 -2.38 14.13 -7.70
C LYS A 266 -3.87 13.87 -7.92
N ASN A 267 -4.63 14.94 -8.20
CA ASN A 267 -6.09 14.86 -8.25
C ASN A 267 -6.64 14.52 -9.64
N LYS A 268 -5.83 14.65 -10.71
CA LYS A 268 -6.18 14.34 -12.10
C LYS A 268 -7.52 14.92 -12.58
N LEU A 269 -7.95 16.04 -12.01
CA LEU A 269 -9.17 16.74 -12.41
C LEU A 269 -8.85 17.72 -13.54
N SER A 270 -9.51 17.56 -14.68
CA SER A 270 -9.25 18.37 -15.88
C SER A 270 -9.55 19.87 -15.73
N ASN A 271 -10.55 20.20 -14.91
CA ASN A 271 -11.07 21.57 -14.76
C ASN A 271 -10.34 22.42 -13.71
N ARG A 272 -9.25 21.92 -13.16
CA ARG A 272 -8.52 22.57 -12.10
C ARG A 272 -7.40 23.44 -12.62
N ASP A 273 -7.17 24.62 -11.99
CA ASP A 273 -5.95 25.38 -12.22
C ASP A 273 -4.72 24.65 -11.70
N ARG A 274 -3.78 24.35 -12.58
CA ARG A 274 -2.53 23.62 -12.29
C ARG A 274 -1.30 24.52 -12.43
N ARG A 275 -1.50 25.82 -12.50
CA ARG A 275 -0.41 26.78 -12.62
C ARG A 275 0.24 27.02 -11.26
N ILE A 276 1.56 26.96 -11.26
CA ILE A 276 2.43 27.44 -10.19
C ILE A 276 3.04 28.75 -10.65
N PHE A 277 2.87 29.79 -9.86
CA PHE A 277 3.52 31.07 -10.11
C PHE A 277 4.93 31.03 -9.53
N LEU A 278 5.91 31.25 -10.42
CA LEU A 278 7.32 31.18 -10.05
C LEU A 278 7.76 32.54 -9.46
N ASN A 279 8.40 32.48 -8.29
CA ASN A 279 9.09 33.62 -7.73
C ASN A 279 10.41 33.90 -8.50
N THR A 280 10.98 35.06 -8.28
CA THR A 280 12.22 35.49 -8.93
C THR A 280 13.34 34.49 -8.73
N GLN A 281 13.51 33.96 -7.52
CA GLN A 281 14.55 32.99 -7.15
C GLN A 281 14.39 31.64 -7.89
N ALA A 282 13.16 31.19 -8.11
CA ALA A 282 12.91 29.99 -8.89
C ALA A 282 13.27 30.18 -10.37
N VAL A 283 12.98 31.37 -10.94
CA VAL A 283 13.36 31.71 -12.32
C VAL A 283 14.89 31.78 -12.45
N GLU A 284 15.58 32.43 -11.51
CA GLU A 284 17.04 32.50 -11.46
C GLU A 284 17.67 31.11 -11.38
N LEU A 285 17.15 30.25 -10.50
CA LEU A 285 17.58 28.86 -10.40
C LEU A 285 17.46 28.14 -11.74
N LEU A 286 16.30 28.25 -12.41
CA LEU A 286 16.06 27.60 -13.70
C LEU A 286 16.97 28.12 -14.82
N ARG A 287 17.27 29.42 -14.84
CA ARG A 287 18.19 30.01 -15.82
C ARG A 287 19.64 29.50 -15.67
N ASN A 288 20.04 29.15 -14.46
CA ASN A 288 21.37 28.64 -14.13
C ASN A 288 21.49 27.11 -14.30
N ILE A 289 20.39 26.40 -14.55
CA ILE A 289 20.43 24.95 -14.76
C ILE A 289 20.95 24.65 -16.19
N ILE A 290 22.00 23.83 -16.27
CA ILE A 290 22.53 23.34 -17.53
C ILE A 290 21.48 22.43 -18.18
N ARG A 291 21.05 22.75 -19.38
CA ARG A 291 20.12 21.94 -20.15
C ARG A 291 20.85 20.79 -20.84
N PHE A 292 20.28 19.61 -20.83
CA PHE A 292 20.70 18.52 -21.68
C PHE A 292 19.85 18.52 -22.93
N ASN A 293 20.46 18.71 -24.11
CA ASN A 293 19.75 18.93 -25.39
C ASN A 293 18.77 17.79 -25.75
N ASP A 294 19.10 16.55 -25.33
CA ASP A 294 18.30 15.37 -25.64
C ASP A 294 17.25 15.03 -24.57
N SER A 295 17.06 15.88 -23.55
CA SER A 295 16.11 15.63 -22.49
C SER A 295 15.07 16.74 -22.39
N PRO A 296 13.77 16.40 -22.41
CA PRO A 296 12.72 17.37 -22.13
C PRO A 296 12.67 17.79 -20.66
N TYR A 297 13.28 17.01 -19.76
CA TYR A 297 13.21 17.21 -18.32
C TYR A 297 14.22 18.24 -17.82
N ILE A 298 13.78 19.10 -16.89
CA ILE A 298 14.63 20.10 -16.25
C ILE A 298 15.65 19.41 -15.33
N PHE A 299 15.18 18.45 -14.54
CA PHE A 299 15.98 17.67 -13.59
C PHE A 299 16.11 16.24 -14.09
N CYS A 300 17.18 15.96 -14.82
CA CYS A 300 17.45 14.65 -15.38
C CYS A 300 18.84 14.14 -15.00
N SER A 301 19.00 12.82 -15.03
CA SER A 301 20.29 12.13 -14.91
C SER A 301 21.11 12.36 -16.19
N SER A 302 22.37 11.92 -16.19
CA SER A 302 23.24 11.91 -17.37
C SER A 302 22.65 11.13 -18.56
N SER A 303 21.73 10.19 -18.30
CA SER A 303 21.01 9.44 -19.33
C SER A 303 19.73 10.13 -19.82
N GLY A 304 19.50 11.40 -19.48
CA GLY A 304 18.30 12.17 -19.87
C GLY A 304 17.00 11.76 -19.20
N LYS A 305 17.01 10.81 -18.25
CA LYS A 305 15.81 10.31 -17.57
C LYS A 305 15.55 11.07 -16.26
N PRO A 306 14.27 11.22 -15.85
CA PRO A 306 13.92 11.80 -14.55
C PRO A 306 14.58 11.05 -13.37
N TYR A 307 14.91 11.78 -12.34
CA TYR A 307 15.42 11.19 -11.10
C TYR A 307 14.39 10.28 -10.39
N SER A 308 14.91 9.37 -9.56
CA SER A 308 14.08 8.49 -8.73
C SER A 308 13.28 9.24 -7.66
N ASP A 309 12.31 8.55 -7.05
CA ASP A 309 11.50 9.09 -5.95
C ASP A 309 12.34 9.51 -4.74
N MET A 310 13.53 8.92 -4.59
CA MET A 310 14.40 9.12 -3.43
C MET A 310 15.47 10.21 -3.64
N ALA A 311 15.60 10.80 -4.82
CA ALA A 311 16.72 11.69 -5.11
C ALA A 311 16.77 12.93 -4.21
N MET A 312 15.62 13.59 -3.96
CA MET A 312 15.54 14.73 -3.03
C MET A 312 15.73 14.30 -1.58
N GLU A 313 15.20 13.15 -1.19
CA GLU A 313 15.41 12.60 0.16
C GLU A 313 16.88 12.26 0.41
N GLN A 314 17.60 11.79 -0.60
CA GLN A 314 19.05 11.57 -0.49
C GLN A 314 19.83 12.89 -0.37
N ALA A 315 19.40 13.95 -1.04
CA ALA A 315 19.97 15.28 -0.85
C ALA A 315 19.77 15.77 0.60
N ILE A 316 18.56 15.64 1.15
CA ILE A 316 18.28 15.97 2.56
C ILE A 316 19.16 15.18 3.51
N ARG A 317 19.27 13.84 3.30
CA ARG A 317 20.11 12.99 4.16
C ARG A 317 21.58 13.34 4.13
N ARG A 318 22.10 13.75 2.97
CA ARG A 318 23.50 14.23 2.86
C ARG A 318 23.71 15.49 3.69
N GLU A 319 22.85 16.49 3.54
CA GLU A 319 22.96 17.74 4.30
C GLU A 319 22.68 17.54 5.79
N HIS A 320 21.73 16.67 6.15
CA HIS A 320 21.52 16.26 7.54
C HIS A 320 22.78 15.65 8.16
N LYS A 321 23.44 14.70 7.46
CA LYS A 321 24.66 14.08 7.95
C LYS A 321 25.79 15.10 8.17
N LYS A 322 25.99 16.01 7.22
CA LYS A 322 26.99 17.09 7.35
C LYS A 322 26.72 17.99 8.56
N LYS A 323 25.48 18.49 8.70
CA LYS A 323 25.10 19.33 9.81
C LYS A 323 25.21 18.61 11.14
N LYS A 324 24.83 17.34 11.20
CA LYS A 324 24.91 16.54 12.43
C LYS A 324 26.34 16.33 12.92
N LEU A 325 27.32 16.29 12.02
CA LEU A 325 28.74 16.27 12.41
C LEU A 325 29.19 17.57 13.05
N VAL A 326 28.52 18.70 12.76
CA VAL A 326 28.88 20.03 13.29
C VAL A 326 28.12 20.34 14.59
N ASP A 327 26.81 20.08 14.63
CA ASP A 327 25.93 20.50 15.73
C ASP A 327 25.34 19.36 16.58
N GLY A 328 25.66 18.09 16.22
CA GLY A 328 25.13 16.90 16.90
C GLY A 328 23.65 16.59 16.59
N ARG A 329 22.90 17.52 16.01
CA ARG A 329 21.45 17.44 15.80
C ARG A 329 21.09 17.12 14.34
N GLY A 330 21.65 17.86 13.40
CA GLY A 330 21.28 17.80 11.99
C GLY A 330 19.91 18.43 11.67
N TRP A 331 19.36 18.11 10.51
CA TRP A 331 18.07 18.60 10.04
C TRP A 331 16.96 17.63 10.43
N ILE A 332 16.25 17.90 11.51
CA ILE A 332 15.19 17.08 12.08
C ILE A 332 13.93 17.89 12.36
N ASP A 333 12.80 17.17 12.47
CA ASP A 333 11.57 17.68 13.07
C ASP A 333 11.67 17.50 14.59
N PRO A 334 11.84 18.56 15.39
CA PRO A 334 12.06 18.45 16.83
C PRO A 334 10.82 17.92 17.57
N GLU A 335 9.64 18.40 17.21
CA GLU A 335 8.36 18.00 17.80
C GLU A 335 8.10 16.52 17.59
N LYS A 336 8.22 16.07 16.33
CA LYS A 336 8.01 14.68 15.96
C LYS A 336 9.07 13.76 16.56
N SER A 337 10.30 14.21 16.65
CA SER A 337 11.40 13.46 17.28
C SER A 337 11.13 13.24 18.77
N LYS A 338 10.70 14.27 19.47
CA LYS A 338 10.28 14.21 20.88
C LYS A 338 9.08 13.28 21.07
N GLN A 339 8.06 13.42 20.23
CA GLN A 339 6.83 12.62 20.30
C GLN A 339 7.07 11.13 20.07
N LEU A 340 8.01 10.78 19.16
CA LEU A 340 8.32 9.39 18.82
C LEU A 340 9.47 8.79 19.63
N GLY A 341 10.22 9.62 20.38
CA GLY A 341 11.42 9.17 21.10
C GLY A 341 12.55 8.71 20.17
N LYS A 342 12.59 9.20 18.93
CA LYS A 342 13.61 8.87 17.93
C LYS A 342 13.86 10.01 16.97
N GLU A 343 15.05 10.06 16.40
CA GLU A 343 15.41 11.05 15.39
C GLU A 343 14.49 10.96 14.16
N CYS A 344 13.82 12.06 13.84
CA CYS A 344 12.96 12.21 12.69
C CYS A 344 13.56 13.20 11.69
N ILE A 345 14.37 12.70 10.76
CA ILE A 345 14.96 13.52 9.69
C ILE A 345 13.83 14.14 8.87
N VAL A 346 13.95 15.42 8.53
CA VAL A 346 12.97 16.14 7.72
C VAL A 346 12.83 15.50 6.33
N THR A 347 11.66 15.67 5.74
CA THR A 347 11.35 15.11 4.41
C THR A 347 11.22 16.21 3.37
N GLN A 348 11.28 15.86 2.08
CA GLN A 348 11.02 16.83 1.01
C GLN A 348 9.65 17.50 1.18
N HIS A 349 8.63 16.72 1.54
CA HIS A 349 7.29 17.26 1.78
C HIS A 349 7.26 18.20 2.99
N GLY A 350 8.02 17.88 4.02
CA GLY A 350 8.16 18.69 5.24
C GLY A 350 8.89 19.99 5.00
N THR A 351 9.97 19.98 4.22
CA THR A 351 10.77 21.18 3.91
C THR A 351 10.13 22.10 2.89
N ALA A 352 9.40 21.56 1.89
CA ALA A 352 8.79 22.37 0.84
C ALA A 352 7.38 22.84 1.23
N ARG A 353 6.48 21.91 1.49
CA ARG A 353 5.05 22.23 1.59
C ARG A 353 4.57 22.55 3.00
N ALA A 354 5.06 21.78 3.99
CA ALA A 354 4.68 22.04 5.38
C ALA A 354 5.31 23.34 5.86
N CYS A 355 6.59 23.59 5.57
CA CYS A 355 7.25 24.87 5.89
C CYS A 355 6.53 26.06 5.25
N PHE A 356 6.23 25.98 3.94
CA PHE A 356 5.49 27.05 3.25
C PHE A 356 4.14 27.33 3.93
N LYS A 357 3.36 26.28 4.22
CA LYS A 357 2.04 26.45 4.84
C LYS A 357 2.14 27.03 6.24
N THR A 358 3.11 26.56 7.06
CA THR A 358 3.31 27.05 8.42
C THR A 358 3.81 28.51 8.40
N TRP A 359 4.77 28.84 7.54
CA TRP A 359 5.22 30.21 7.33
C TRP A 359 4.09 31.16 6.91
N ALA A 360 3.26 30.75 5.94
CA ALA A 360 2.16 31.58 5.44
C ALA A 360 1.03 31.77 6.46
N LYS A 361 0.97 30.94 7.51
CA LYS A 361 0.01 31.01 8.61
C LYS A 361 0.62 31.50 9.91
N SER A 362 1.88 31.90 9.91
CA SER A 362 2.58 32.37 11.12
C SER A 362 1.99 33.69 11.60
N ASP A 363 1.59 33.71 12.87
CA ASP A 363 1.18 34.91 13.58
C ASP A 363 2.39 35.77 13.95
N GLU A 364 3.53 35.15 14.29
CA GLU A 364 4.77 35.81 14.70
C GLU A 364 5.31 36.72 13.60
N ASN A 365 5.23 36.32 12.35
CA ASN A 365 5.63 37.10 11.18
C ASN A 365 4.49 37.97 10.62
N GLY A 366 3.31 37.94 11.24
CA GLY A 366 2.12 38.65 10.75
C GLY A 366 1.54 38.11 9.43
N ASN A 367 2.05 37.00 8.91
CA ASN A 367 1.67 36.45 7.64
C ASN A 367 0.22 35.93 7.65
N ASN A 368 -0.27 35.44 8.80
CA ASN A 368 -1.65 34.97 8.94
C ASN A 368 -2.70 36.06 8.64
N LYS A 369 -2.39 37.30 8.97
CA LYS A 369 -3.23 38.47 8.66
C LYS A 369 -2.95 39.07 7.29
N LYS A 370 -1.73 38.92 6.78
CA LYS A 370 -1.27 39.48 5.50
C LYS A 370 -1.77 38.69 4.29
N PHE A 371 -1.80 37.37 4.38
CA PHE A 371 -2.10 36.50 3.23
C PHE A 371 -3.51 35.93 3.33
N ASP A 372 -4.23 35.98 2.20
CA ASP A 372 -5.48 35.27 2.07
C ASP A 372 -5.24 33.75 2.14
N GLN A 373 -5.93 33.07 3.05
CA GLN A 373 -5.72 31.67 3.35
C GLN A 373 -6.17 30.75 2.21
N GLU A 374 -7.13 31.21 1.39
CA GLU A 374 -7.54 30.46 0.20
C GLU A 374 -6.46 30.55 -0.89
N ALA A 375 -5.87 31.73 -1.10
CA ALA A 375 -4.76 31.90 -2.01
C ALA A 375 -3.55 31.02 -1.61
N VAL A 376 -3.27 30.88 -0.31
CA VAL A 376 -2.23 29.98 0.22
C VAL A 376 -2.54 28.51 -0.15
N GLU A 377 -3.78 28.04 0.02
CA GLU A 377 -4.17 26.66 -0.38
C GLU A 377 -4.08 26.45 -1.88
N LEU A 378 -4.41 27.48 -2.67
CA LEU A 378 -4.27 27.44 -4.15
C LEU A 378 -2.80 27.42 -4.60
N CYS A 379 -1.87 28.08 -3.89
CA CYS A 379 -0.44 27.92 -4.14
C CYS A 379 0.03 26.47 -3.96
N LEU A 380 -0.56 25.75 -3.00
CA LEU A 380 -0.28 24.33 -2.76
C LEU A 380 -1.02 23.41 -3.74
N LEU A 381 -1.79 23.92 -4.67
CA LEU A 381 -2.69 23.15 -5.51
C LEU A 381 -3.58 22.20 -4.68
N HIS A 382 -4.14 22.68 -3.58
CA HIS A 382 -5.19 21.98 -2.88
C HIS A 382 -6.53 22.24 -3.55
N SER A 383 -7.39 21.23 -3.62
CA SER A 383 -8.78 21.39 -4.03
C SER A 383 -9.55 22.12 -2.93
N ARG A 384 -10.45 23.01 -3.32
CA ARG A 384 -11.42 23.57 -2.39
C ARG A 384 -12.32 22.44 -1.89
N ASN A 385 -12.37 22.25 -0.57
CA ASN A 385 -13.15 21.19 0.04
C ASN A 385 -14.67 21.54 0.16
N ASP A 386 -15.07 22.74 -0.30
CA ASP A 386 -16.43 23.18 -0.24
C ASP A 386 -17.16 22.83 -1.55
N PRO A 387 -18.13 21.89 -1.54
CA PRO A 387 -18.91 21.51 -2.72
C PRO A 387 -19.67 22.69 -3.36
N TYR A 388 -20.03 23.70 -2.58
CA TYR A 388 -20.82 24.86 -3.03
C TYR A 388 -19.94 25.97 -3.59
N ARG A 389 -18.73 26.22 -3.04
CA ARG A 389 -17.82 27.24 -3.55
C ARG A 389 -17.26 26.94 -4.92
N GLY A 390 -16.97 25.67 -5.22
CA GLY A 390 -16.48 25.27 -6.55
C GLY A 390 -17.46 25.49 -7.69
N ALA A 391 -18.76 25.61 -7.41
CA ALA A 391 -19.79 25.90 -8.39
C ALA A 391 -19.91 27.41 -8.71
N TYR A 392 -19.69 28.27 -7.73
CA TYR A 392 -19.94 29.71 -7.84
C TYR A 392 -18.66 30.56 -7.93
N ASP A 393 -17.59 30.19 -7.22
CA ASP A 393 -16.33 30.94 -7.20
C ASP A 393 -15.27 30.28 -8.11
N ARG A 394 -15.02 30.88 -9.26
CA ARG A 394 -14.00 30.47 -10.25
C ARG A 394 -12.76 31.35 -10.21
N THR A 395 -12.62 32.21 -9.20
CA THR A 395 -11.44 33.09 -9.10
C THR A 395 -10.17 32.24 -8.91
N LYS A 396 -9.14 32.58 -9.68
CA LYS A 396 -7.83 31.92 -9.63
C LYS A 396 -6.87 32.60 -8.67
N MET A 397 -7.27 33.73 -8.10
CA MET A 397 -6.50 34.57 -7.17
C MET A 397 -5.04 34.73 -7.62
N GLU A 398 -4.85 35.03 -8.89
CA GLU A 398 -3.51 35.02 -9.51
C GLU A 398 -2.60 36.08 -8.90
N LYS A 399 -3.12 37.28 -8.68
CA LYS A 399 -2.34 38.40 -8.10
C LYS A 399 -1.87 38.10 -6.68
N GLU A 400 -2.77 37.58 -5.86
CA GLU A 400 -2.50 37.19 -4.46
C GLU A 400 -1.48 36.05 -4.42
N ARG A 401 -1.68 35.02 -5.24
CA ARG A 401 -0.76 33.87 -5.34
C ARG A 401 0.64 34.29 -5.79
N ARG A 402 0.77 35.19 -6.74
CA ARG A 402 2.06 35.73 -7.19
C ARG A 402 2.74 36.49 -6.05
N SER A 403 2.01 37.33 -5.35
CA SER A 403 2.53 38.07 -4.19
C SER A 403 3.04 37.14 -3.11
N ILE A 404 2.26 36.14 -2.71
CA ILE A 404 2.64 35.13 -1.71
C ILE A 404 3.91 34.39 -2.12
N MET A 405 3.98 33.93 -3.38
CA MET A 405 5.13 33.17 -3.87
C MET A 405 6.40 34.02 -3.97
N GLU A 406 6.27 35.31 -4.33
CA GLU A 406 7.41 36.22 -4.35
C GLU A 406 7.98 36.49 -2.96
N GLU A 407 7.11 36.71 -1.97
CA GLU A 407 7.52 36.85 -0.55
C GLU A 407 8.16 35.56 -0.01
N TRP A 408 7.61 34.41 -0.39
CA TRP A 408 8.17 33.11 -0.01
C TRP A 408 9.60 32.92 -0.57
N GLY A 409 9.80 33.25 -1.85
CA GLY A 409 11.14 33.18 -2.48
C GLY A 409 12.15 34.06 -1.75
N LYS A 410 11.77 35.30 -1.43
CA LYS A 410 12.61 36.22 -0.62
C LYS A 410 12.93 35.64 0.74
N TYR A 411 11.95 35.05 1.41
CA TYR A 411 12.14 34.41 2.71
C TYR A 411 13.13 33.25 2.65
N CYS A 412 12.94 32.32 1.71
CA CYS A 412 13.84 31.17 1.56
C CYS A 412 15.29 31.56 1.35
N THR A 413 15.54 32.68 0.67
CA THR A 413 16.89 33.17 0.30
C THR A 413 17.40 34.31 1.19
N SER A 414 16.74 34.61 2.29
CA SER A 414 17.08 35.76 3.15
C SER A 414 18.53 35.76 3.65
N LEU A 415 19.12 34.59 3.89
CA LEU A 415 20.50 34.43 4.33
C LEU A 415 21.54 34.43 3.19
N LEU A 416 21.10 34.54 1.93
CA LEU A 416 22.00 34.59 0.76
C LEU A 416 22.35 36.03 0.35
N ARG A 417 21.61 37.03 0.81
CA ARG A 417 21.75 38.45 0.40
C ARG A 417 22.85 39.26 1.11
N HIS A 418 23.67 38.60 1.93
CA HIS A 418 24.73 39.23 2.70
C HIS A 418 26.14 38.87 2.22
N ILE A 419 26.32 38.61 0.90
CA ILE A 419 27.65 38.48 0.30
C ILE A 419 27.77 39.51 -0.83
#